data_d7aad3a5b7f519e877bffe2a62920f39
#
_entry.id   d7aad3a5b7f519e877bffe2a62920f39
#
_cell.length_a   1.000
_cell.length_b   1.000
_cell.length_c   1.000
_cell.angle_alpha   90.00
_cell.angle_beta   90.00
_cell.angle_gamma   90.00
#
_symmetry.space_group_name_H-M   'P 1'
#
loop_
_entity.id
_entity.type
_entity.pdbx_description
1 polymer ?
#
loop_
_entity_poly.entity_id
_entity_poly.type
_entity_poly.pdbx_seq_one_letter_code
_entity_poly.pdbx_strand_id
1 'polypeptide(L)'
;MDKPQITFLGNPVTLVGDQLHVGDKAPSFSVLDNNLQPVSLSQYAGKNIIISVFPSVDTPVCALQNIRFNKEASRLKSDVEILSLSVDLPFAQSRFCAAEHIENVHVYSDYRDLDFGLKYGFVIKELRLLARGVVVIDREGTIRHIEYVSEVSHEPDYEAALKVVSALE
;
A
#
# COMPACT_ATOMS: atom_id res chain seq x y z
N MET A 1 -21.88 -1.19 7.33
CA MET A 1 -20.82 -2.18 7.46
C MET A 1 -19.78 -1.72 8.45
N ASP A 2 -19.40 -2.61 9.33
CA ASP A 2 -18.47 -2.28 10.39
C ASP A 2 -17.06 -2.16 9.85
N LYS A 3 -16.39 -1.05 10.17
CA LYS A 3 -14.98 -0.87 9.86
C LYS A 3 -14.14 -1.80 10.72
N PRO A 4 -12.97 -2.27 10.22
CA PRO A 4 -12.11 -3.12 11.02
C PRO A 4 -11.66 -2.42 12.31
N GLN A 5 -11.56 -3.19 13.39
CA GLN A 5 -11.02 -2.72 14.65
C GLN A 5 -9.50 -2.76 14.56
N ILE A 6 -8.86 -1.59 14.64
CA ILE A 6 -7.41 -1.44 14.45
C ILE A 6 -6.81 -0.85 15.72
N THR A 7 -5.62 -1.33 16.08
CA THR A 7 -4.83 -0.72 17.14
C THR A 7 -3.45 -0.29 16.60
N PHE A 8 -2.86 0.69 17.25
CA PHE A 8 -1.49 1.13 17.00
C PHE A 8 -0.76 1.14 18.35
N LEU A 9 0.25 0.27 18.48
CA LEU A 9 0.98 0.05 19.75
C LEU A 9 0.01 -0.24 20.90
N GLY A 10 -1.01 -1.07 20.62
CA GLY A 10 -2.02 -1.47 21.58
C GLY A 10 -3.15 -0.47 21.81
N ASN A 11 -3.07 0.73 21.26
CA ASN A 11 -4.09 1.77 21.44
C ASN A 11 -5.08 1.75 20.28
N PRO A 12 -6.41 1.77 20.56
CA PRO A 12 -7.41 1.81 19.50
C PRO A 12 -7.27 3.06 18.64
N VAL A 13 -7.36 2.87 17.32
CA VAL A 13 -7.39 3.97 16.36
C VAL A 13 -8.55 3.77 15.40
N THR A 14 -8.96 4.87 14.73
CA THR A 14 -10.12 4.89 13.84
C THR A 14 -9.68 5.02 12.40
N LEU A 15 -10.11 4.09 11.55
CA LEU A 15 -9.93 4.23 10.11
C LEU A 15 -11.07 5.06 9.53
N VAL A 16 -10.72 6.00 8.64
CA VAL A 16 -11.69 6.80 7.90
C VAL A 16 -11.49 6.59 6.40
N GLY A 17 -12.56 6.80 5.65
CA GLY A 17 -12.58 6.59 4.21
C GLY A 17 -13.52 5.46 3.83
N ASP A 18 -13.52 5.12 2.54
CA ASP A 18 -14.42 4.10 2.00
C ASP A 18 -13.93 2.70 2.36
N GLN A 19 -14.87 1.85 2.78
CA GLN A 19 -14.59 0.45 3.09
C GLN A 19 -14.70 -0.38 1.81
N LEU A 20 -13.64 -1.05 1.41
CA LEU A 20 -13.60 -1.87 0.22
C LEU A 20 -13.45 -3.36 0.57
N HIS A 21 -13.89 -4.21 -0.36
CA HIS A 21 -13.90 -5.66 -0.19
C HIS A 21 -13.40 -6.36 -1.45
N VAL A 22 -13.01 -7.61 -1.32
CA VAL A 22 -12.68 -8.46 -2.46
C VAL A 22 -13.90 -8.52 -3.39
N GLY A 23 -13.68 -8.32 -4.68
CA GLY A 23 -14.72 -8.27 -5.70
C GLY A 23 -15.12 -6.86 -6.10
N ASP A 24 -14.80 -5.85 -5.27
CA ASP A 24 -15.09 -4.46 -5.63
C ASP A 24 -14.18 -3.99 -6.75
N LYS A 25 -14.69 -3.06 -7.54
CA LYS A 25 -13.85 -2.35 -8.50
C LYS A 25 -12.89 -1.43 -7.76
N ALA A 26 -11.61 -1.50 -8.07
CA ALA A 26 -10.59 -0.66 -7.45
C ALA A 26 -10.79 0.80 -7.85
N PRO A 27 -11.03 1.72 -6.88
CA PRO A 27 -11.15 3.14 -7.22
C PRO A 27 -9.84 3.69 -7.78
N SER A 28 -9.95 4.57 -8.77
CA SER A 28 -8.80 5.31 -9.26
C SER A 28 -8.31 6.28 -8.19
N PHE A 29 -7.01 6.48 -8.11
CA PHE A 29 -6.42 7.45 -7.18
C PHE A 29 -5.19 8.10 -7.83
N SER A 30 -4.76 9.20 -7.24
CA SER A 30 -3.55 9.92 -7.65
C SER A 30 -2.66 10.13 -6.43
N VAL A 31 -1.38 9.82 -6.60
CA VAL A 31 -0.34 10.00 -5.58
C VAL A 31 0.83 10.76 -6.21
N LEU A 32 1.88 11.07 -5.44
CA LEU A 32 3.03 11.82 -5.94
C LEU A 32 4.27 10.93 -6.00
N ASP A 33 5.03 11.07 -7.08
CA ASP A 33 6.34 10.42 -7.19
C ASP A 33 7.43 11.26 -6.49
N ASN A 34 8.69 10.82 -6.58
CA ASN A 34 9.82 11.49 -5.93
C ASN A 34 10.19 12.84 -6.58
N ASN A 35 9.58 13.17 -7.73
CA ASN A 35 9.72 14.46 -8.39
C ASN A 35 8.51 15.37 -8.17
N LEU A 36 7.63 14.99 -7.22
CA LEU A 36 6.38 15.69 -6.90
C LEU A 36 5.38 15.71 -8.06
N GLN A 37 5.51 14.76 -9.00
CA GLN A 37 4.59 14.66 -10.13
C GLN A 37 3.47 13.67 -9.82
N PRO A 38 2.23 13.96 -10.25
CA PRO A 38 1.12 13.04 -10.00
C PRO A 38 1.27 11.74 -10.77
N VAL A 39 0.95 10.63 -10.07
CA VAL A 39 0.91 9.30 -10.65
C VAL A 39 -0.49 8.74 -10.35
N SER A 40 -1.19 8.31 -11.40
CA SER A 40 -2.53 7.74 -11.29
C SER A 40 -2.49 6.23 -11.40
N LEU A 41 -3.41 5.56 -10.71
CA LEU A 41 -3.58 4.11 -10.83
C LEU A 41 -3.79 3.70 -12.31
N SER A 42 -4.43 4.53 -13.11
CA SER A 42 -4.67 4.26 -14.53
C SER A 42 -3.40 4.05 -15.35
N GLN A 43 -2.26 4.54 -14.89
CA GLN A 43 -0.98 4.32 -15.56
C GLN A 43 -0.51 2.87 -15.46
N TYR A 44 -1.13 2.07 -14.60
CA TYR A 44 -0.84 0.66 -14.42
C TYR A 44 -1.98 -0.24 -14.95
N ALA A 45 -2.88 0.33 -15.76
CA ALA A 45 -3.99 -0.42 -16.33
C ALA A 45 -3.47 -1.62 -17.15
N GLY A 46 -4.15 -2.76 -17.02
CA GLY A 46 -3.77 -3.99 -17.71
C GLY A 46 -2.71 -4.82 -16.99
N LYS A 47 -2.26 -4.38 -15.82
CA LYS A 47 -1.29 -5.11 -15.00
C LYS A 47 -1.92 -5.58 -13.70
N ASN A 48 -1.39 -6.65 -13.14
CA ASN A 48 -1.70 -7.06 -11.78
C ASN A 48 -0.88 -6.20 -10.83
N ILE A 49 -1.50 -5.69 -9.77
CA ILE A 49 -0.89 -4.69 -8.89
C ILE A 49 -0.95 -5.16 -7.45
N ILE A 50 0.17 -5.06 -6.75
CA ILE A 50 0.22 -5.17 -5.29
C ILE A 50 0.41 -3.75 -4.76
N ILE A 51 -0.47 -3.31 -3.87
CA ILE A 51 -0.30 -2.05 -3.15
C ILE A 51 0.10 -2.38 -1.72
N SER A 52 1.30 -1.98 -1.35
CA SER A 52 1.84 -2.13 0.00
C SER A 52 1.63 -0.81 0.75
N VAL A 53 0.83 -0.83 1.81
CA VAL A 53 0.43 0.37 2.53
C VAL A 53 1.05 0.33 3.93
N PHE A 54 1.64 1.45 4.37
CA PHE A 54 2.33 1.50 5.65
C PHE A 54 2.36 2.93 6.21
N PRO A 55 2.53 3.08 7.56
CA PRO A 55 2.52 4.41 8.18
C PRO A 55 3.71 5.30 7.81
N SER A 56 4.93 4.79 7.85
CA SER A 56 6.13 5.61 7.59
C SER A 56 7.37 4.77 7.36
N VAL A 57 8.22 5.21 6.42
CA VAL A 57 9.55 4.60 6.19
C VAL A 57 10.47 4.69 7.40
N ASP A 58 10.16 5.58 8.34
CA ASP A 58 10.98 5.78 9.55
C ASP A 58 10.63 4.82 10.70
N THR A 59 9.76 3.82 10.46
CA THR A 59 9.47 2.79 11.46
C THR A 59 10.10 1.46 11.04
N PRO A 60 10.58 0.64 12.00
CA PRO A 60 11.27 -0.62 11.67
C PRO A 60 10.42 -1.61 10.86
N VAL A 61 9.14 -1.77 11.20
CA VAL A 61 8.26 -2.72 10.50
C VAL A 61 7.97 -2.26 9.08
N CYS A 62 7.86 -0.95 8.86
CA CYS A 62 7.66 -0.40 7.51
C CYS A 62 8.88 -0.63 6.64
N ALA A 63 10.08 -0.49 7.20
CA ALA A 63 11.31 -0.80 6.49
C ALA A 63 11.33 -2.27 6.07
N LEU A 64 10.99 -3.18 6.99
CA LEU A 64 10.92 -4.62 6.70
C LEU A 64 9.90 -4.93 5.61
N GLN A 65 8.73 -4.30 5.65
CA GLN A 65 7.68 -4.48 4.65
C GLN A 65 8.17 -4.11 3.24
N ASN A 66 8.82 -2.96 3.11
CA ASN A 66 9.36 -2.51 1.83
C ASN A 66 10.48 -3.41 1.33
N ILE A 67 11.39 -3.81 2.22
CA ILE A 67 12.48 -4.72 1.88
C ILE A 67 11.93 -6.06 1.41
N ARG A 68 10.93 -6.61 2.09
CA ARG A 68 10.31 -7.88 1.72
C ARG A 68 9.68 -7.80 0.33
N PHE A 69 8.89 -6.78 0.05
CA PHE A 69 8.25 -6.64 -1.27
C PHE A 69 9.27 -6.36 -2.37
N ASN A 70 10.32 -5.59 -2.07
CA ASN A 70 11.39 -5.35 -3.04
C ASN A 70 12.07 -6.67 -3.45
N LYS A 71 12.32 -7.54 -2.48
CA LYS A 71 12.88 -8.86 -2.72
C LYS A 71 11.93 -9.76 -3.53
N GLU A 72 10.66 -9.77 -3.14
CA GLU A 72 9.66 -10.59 -3.83
C GLU A 72 9.41 -10.12 -5.26
N ALA A 73 9.55 -8.82 -5.53
CA ALA A 73 9.35 -8.25 -6.87
C ALA A 73 10.21 -8.94 -7.93
N SER A 74 11.42 -9.36 -7.57
CA SER A 74 12.33 -10.05 -8.49
C SER A 74 11.86 -11.44 -8.87
N ARG A 75 10.93 -12.01 -8.12
CA ARG A 75 10.42 -13.38 -8.32
C ARG A 75 9.04 -13.39 -8.96
N LEU A 76 8.40 -12.22 -9.11
CA LEU A 76 7.06 -12.12 -9.68
C LEU A 76 7.13 -12.04 -11.20
N LYS A 77 6.00 -12.34 -11.84
CA LYS A 77 5.86 -12.22 -13.29
C LYS A 77 6.05 -10.76 -13.72
N SER A 78 6.49 -10.55 -14.95
CA SER A 78 6.77 -9.21 -15.48
C SER A 78 5.53 -8.30 -15.57
N ASP A 79 4.33 -8.87 -15.52
CA ASP A 79 3.07 -8.13 -15.56
C ASP A 79 2.57 -7.73 -14.16
N VAL A 80 3.35 -7.97 -13.12
CA VAL A 80 3.00 -7.57 -11.75
C VAL A 80 3.82 -6.35 -11.37
N GLU A 81 3.12 -5.30 -10.90
CA GLU A 81 3.75 -4.09 -10.38
C GLU A 81 3.46 -3.95 -8.89
N ILE A 82 4.44 -3.50 -8.13
CA ILE A 82 4.29 -3.25 -6.69
C ILE A 82 4.38 -1.76 -6.44
N LEU A 83 3.34 -1.20 -5.84
CA LEU A 83 3.28 0.19 -5.41
C LEU A 83 3.32 0.23 -3.89
N SER A 84 4.26 1.00 -3.32
CA SER A 84 4.38 1.19 -1.88
C SER A 84 3.93 2.61 -1.53
N LEU A 85 2.95 2.74 -0.65
CA LEU A 85 2.30 4.01 -0.35
C LEU A 85 2.36 4.35 1.13
N SER A 86 2.74 5.58 1.43
CA SER A 86 2.68 6.17 2.76
C SER A 86 2.43 7.68 2.63
N VAL A 87 2.29 8.36 3.77
CA VAL A 87 2.19 9.82 3.78
C VAL A 87 3.53 10.49 4.10
N ASP A 88 4.63 9.74 4.04
CA ASP A 88 5.95 10.36 4.09
C ASP A 88 6.11 11.34 2.93
N LEU A 89 6.88 12.38 3.13
CA LEU A 89 7.20 13.27 2.03
C LEU A 89 8.01 12.53 0.97
N PRO A 90 7.83 12.86 -0.31
CA PRO A 90 8.60 12.21 -1.38
C PRO A 90 10.11 12.26 -1.18
N PHE A 91 10.62 13.31 -0.55
CA PHE A 91 12.05 13.45 -0.21
C PHE A 91 12.52 12.38 0.76
N ALA A 92 11.72 12.10 1.79
CA ALA A 92 12.03 11.07 2.78
C ALA A 92 11.96 9.67 2.15
N GLN A 93 10.98 9.43 1.29
CA GLN A 93 10.85 8.17 0.56
C GLN A 93 12.04 7.93 -0.36
N SER A 94 12.49 8.96 -1.07
CA SER A 94 13.66 8.88 -1.95
C SER A 94 14.92 8.53 -1.17
N ARG A 95 15.14 9.19 -0.02
CA ARG A 95 16.29 8.90 0.86
C ARG A 95 16.24 7.46 1.36
N PHE A 96 15.07 6.99 1.79
CA PHE A 96 14.89 5.62 2.26
C PHE A 96 15.21 4.59 1.17
N CYS A 97 14.68 4.80 -0.04
CA CYS A 97 14.92 3.89 -1.16
C CYS A 97 16.40 3.81 -1.51
N ALA A 98 17.11 4.92 -1.49
CA ALA A 98 18.55 4.95 -1.74
C ALA A 98 19.32 4.21 -0.66
N ALA A 99 18.98 4.43 0.62
CA ALA A 99 19.67 3.82 1.76
C ALA A 99 19.46 2.30 1.82
N GLU A 100 18.24 1.83 1.49
CA GLU A 100 17.86 0.42 1.60
C GLU A 100 17.90 -0.31 0.26
N HIS A 101 18.37 0.31 -0.79
CA HIS A 101 18.46 -0.28 -2.14
C HIS A 101 17.11 -0.79 -2.66
N ILE A 102 16.04 0.00 -2.45
CA ILE A 102 14.70 -0.32 -2.92
C ILE A 102 14.57 0.14 -4.38
N GLU A 103 14.70 -0.78 -5.32
CA GLU A 103 14.73 -0.46 -6.75
C GLU A 103 13.62 -1.15 -7.56
N ASN A 104 13.01 -2.22 -7.00
CA ASN A 104 12.06 -3.05 -7.73
C ASN A 104 10.60 -2.76 -7.39
N VAL A 105 10.34 -1.81 -6.52
CA VAL A 105 8.99 -1.34 -6.19
C VAL A 105 8.92 0.16 -6.43
N HIS A 106 7.72 0.65 -6.74
CA HIS A 106 7.46 2.07 -6.92
C HIS A 106 6.97 2.64 -5.60
N VAL A 107 7.72 3.56 -5.01
CA VAL A 107 7.36 4.19 -3.74
C VAL A 107 6.78 5.57 -4.03
N TYR A 108 5.53 5.79 -3.63
CA TYR A 108 4.80 7.02 -3.88
C TYR A 108 4.22 7.58 -2.59
N SER A 109 3.92 8.88 -2.59
CA SER A 109 3.41 9.58 -1.42
C SER A 109 1.96 10.02 -1.59
N ASP A 110 1.16 9.74 -0.56
CA ASP A 110 -0.24 10.15 -0.48
C ASP A 110 -0.40 11.39 0.44
N TYR A 111 0.71 12.10 0.74
CA TYR A 111 0.72 13.11 1.81
C TYR A 111 -0.17 14.30 1.52
N ARG A 112 -0.24 14.73 0.26
CA ARG A 112 -0.89 16.00 -0.09
C ARG A 112 -2.41 15.93 0.02
N ASP A 113 -3.01 14.94 -0.62
CA ASP A 113 -4.46 14.88 -0.77
C ASP A 113 -5.12 13.71 -0.02
N LEU A 114 -4.34 12.74 0.48
CA LEU A 114 -4.85 11.50 1.07
C LEU A 114 -5.85 10.79 0.13
N ASP A 115 -5.68 10.96 -1.18
CA ASP A 115 -6.64 10.46 -2.16
C ASP A 115 -6.75 8.94 -2.11
N PHE A 116 -5.61 8.24 -2.06
CA PHE A 116 -5.62 6.78 -1.90
C PHE A 116 -6.21 6.39 -0.54
N GLY A 117 -5.71 6.99 0.52
CA GLY A 117 -6.10 6.61 1.88
C GLY A 117 -7.60 6.74 2.11
N LEU A 118 -8.20 7.83 1.64
CA LEU A 118 -9.64 8.06 1.81
C LEU A 118 -10.48 7.14 0.92
N LYS A 119 -10.04 6.85 -0.30
CA LYS A 119 -10.77 5.98 -1.22
C LYS A 119 -10.67 4.51 -0.85
N TYR A 120 -9.61 4.11 -0.15
CA TYR A 120 -9.37 2.70 0.21
C TYR A 120 -9.54 2.43 1.72
N GLY A 121 -9.89 3.45 2.51
CA GLY A 121 -10.19 3.27 3.93
C GLY A 121 -8.98 3.05 4.83
N PHE A 122 -7.80 3.56 4.45
CA PHE A 122 -6.56 3.36 5.20
C PHE A 122 -6.15 4.54 6.07
N VAL A 123 -6.90 5.64 6.10
CA VAL A 123 -6.48 6.81 6.90
C VAL A 123 -6.77 6.58 8.37
N ILE A 124 -5.74 6.68 9.22
CA ILE A 124 -5.89 6.70 10.67
C ILE A 124 -6.23 8.13 11.07
N LYS A 125 -7.46 8.33 11.56
CA LYS A 125 -7.99 9.66 11.89
C LYS A 125 -7.13 10.41 12.90
N GLU A 126 -6.73 9.73 13.97
CA GLU A 126 -6.03 10.33 15.12
C GLU A 126 -4.61 10.77 14.76
N LEU A 127 -3.98 10.09 13.81
CA LEU A 127 -2.57 10.31 13.47
C LEU A 127 -2.36 10.91 12.10
N ARG A 128 -3.39 10.87 11.26
CA ARG A 128 -3.34 11.28 9.85
C ARG A 128 -2.23 10.54 9.08
N LEU A 129 -2.01 9.29 9.44
CA LEU A 129 -1.10 8.36 8.76
C LEU A 129 -1.93 7.30 8.04
N LEU A 130 -1.32 6.58 7.11
CA LEU A 130 -1.95 5.40 6.55
C LEU A 130 -1.75 4.21 7.49
N ALA A 131 -2.76 3.40 7.65
CA ALA A 131 -2.65 2.13 8.36
C ALA A 131 -1.82 1.14 7.54
N ARG A 132 -1.49 0.02 8.13
CA ARG A 132 -0.73 -1.01 7.44
C ARG A 132 -1.66 -2.00 6.76
N GLY A 133 -1.31 -2.38 5.53
CA GLY A 133 -2.06 -3.39 4.82
C GLY A 133 -1.52 -3.67 3.44
N VAL A 134 -2.24 -4.52 2.72
CA VAL A 134 -1.89 -4.91 1.35
C VAL A 134 -3.19 -5.02 0.54
N VAL A 135 -3.15 -4.49 -0.67
CA VAL A 135 -4.25 -4.62 -1.63
C VAL A 135 -3.69 -5.28 -2.89
N VAL A 136 -4.40 -6.26 -3.44
CA VAL A 136 -4.07 -6.85 -4.73
C VAL A 136 -5.20 -6.54 -5.70
N ILE A 137 -4.84 -5.97 -6.85
CA ILE A 137 -5.77 -5.60 -7.91
C ILE A 137 -5.36 -6.38 -9.16
N ASP A 138 -6.34 -7.02 -9.81
CA ASP A 138 -6.06 -7.75 -11.05
C ASP A 138 -6.00 -6.80 -12.25
N ARG A 139 -5.62 -7.34 -13.40
CA ARG A 139 -5.46 -6.55 -14.63
C ARG A 139 -6.76 -5.93 -15.15
N GLU A 140 -7.90 -6.39 -14.65
CA GLU A 140 -9.20 -5.86 -15.00
C GLU A 140 -9.68 -4.78 -14.03
N GLY A 141 -8.89 -4.50 -13.00
CA GLY A 141 -9.20 -3.46 -12.02
C GLY A 141 -10.09 -3.92 -10.88
N THR A 142 -10.15 -5.23 -10.62
CA THR A 142 -10.93 -5.79 -9.52
C THR A 142 -10.04 -6.11 -8.33
N ILE A 143 -10.49 -5.78 -7.12
CA ILE A 143 -9.78 -6.10 -5.88
C ILE A 143 -9.89 -7.61 -5.65
N ARG A 144 -8.74 -8.28 -5.54
CA ARG A 144 -8.66 -9.72 -5.32
C ARG A 144 -8.17 -10.07 -3.92
N HIS A 145 -7.60 -9.11 -3.22
CA HIS A 145 -7.15 -9.25 -1.84
C HIS A 145 -7.10 -7.87 -1.21
N ILE A 146 -7.54 -7.76 0.04
CA ILE A 146 -7.37 -6.55 0.83
C ILE A 146 -7.22 -6.94 2.29
N GLU A 147 -6.17 -6.43 2.92
CA GLU A 147 -5.90 -6.65 4.33
C GLU A 147 -5.68 -5.32 5.03
N TYR A 148 -6.42 -5.10 6.12
CA TYR A 148 -6.14 -4.03 7.09
C TYR A 148 -5.54 -4.74 8.30
N VAL A 149 -4.24 -4.57 8.55
CA VAL A 149 -3.56 -5.24 9.65
C VAL A 149 -4.13 -4.75 10.97
N SER A 150 -4.56 -5.68 11.83
CA SER A 150 -5.29 -5.34 13.06
C SER A 150 -4.46 -4.58 14.09
N GLU A 151 -3.15 -4.82 14.13
CA GLU A 151 -2.20 -4.06 14.95
C GLU A 151 -1.16 -3.46 14.01
N VAL A 152 -1.17 -2.13 13.86
CA VAL A 152 -0.37 -1.41 12.85
C VAL A 152 1.14 -1.65 13.01
N SER A 153 1.60 -1.96 14.22
CA SER A 153 3.00 -2.26 14.46
C SER A 153 3.43 -3.69 14.06
N HIS A 154 2.49 -4.53 13.60
CA HIS A 154 2.78 -5.88 13.11
C HIS A 154 2.87 -5.90 11.59
N GLU A 155 3.63 -6.88 11.06
CA GLU A 155 3.76 -7.07 9.61
C GLU A 155 2.44 -7.59 9.00
N PRO A 156 2.19 -7.31 7.71
CA PRO A 156 1.05 -7.90 7.00
C PRO A 156 1.29 -9.38 6.70
N ASP A 157 0.24 -10.07 6.24
CA ASP A 157 0.34 -11.45 5.76
C ASP A 157 0.83 -11.43 4.31
N TYR A 158 2.14 -11.44 4.13
CA TYR A 158 2.78 -11.43 2.81
C TYR A 158 2.38 -12.65 1.98
N GLU A 159 2.34 -13.83 2.59
CA GLU A 159 2.05 -15.07 1.88
C GLU A 159 0.64 -15.08 1.30
N ALA A 160 -0.35 -14.55 2.03
CA ALA A 160 -1.72 -14.45 1.53
C ALA A 160 -1.80 -13.58 0.27
N ALA A 161 -1.16 -12.41 0.28
CA ALA A 161 -1.14 -11.51 -0.88
C ALA A 161 -0.38 -12.14 -2.06
N LEU A 162 0.79 -12.73 -1.81
CA LEU A 162 1.62 -13.33 -2.84
C LEU A 162 0.93 -14.54 -3.48
N LYS A 163 0.21 -15.32 -2.69
CA LYS A 163 -0.56 -16.46 -3.18
C LYS A 163 -1.66 -16.02 -4.14
N VAL A 164 -2.37 -14.94 -3.79
CA VAL A 164 -3.41 -14.39 -4.66
C VAL A 164 -2.81 -13.93 -5.99
N VAL A 165 -1.73 -13.16 -5.94
CA VAL A 165 -1.05 -12.66 -7.16
C VAL A 165 -0.55 -13.80 -8.02
N SER A 166 0.00 -14.86 -7.43
CA SER A 166 0.53 -16.00 -8.16
C SER A 166 -0.57 -16.78 -8.91
N ALA A 167 -1.81 -16.70 -8.42
CA ALA A 167 -2.95 -17.37 -9.04
C ALA A 167 -3.58 -16.53 -10.16
N LEU A 168 -3.18 -15.27 -10.35
CA LEU A 168 -3.69 -14.42 -11.41
C LEU A 168 -2.95 -14.68 -12.73
N GLU A 169 -3.70 -14.64 -13.84
CA GLU A 169 -3.14 -14.83 -15.18
C GLU A 169 -2.90 -13.51 -15.91
#